data_431af4539e1e55b1f2f7e60d9f18a62b
#
_entry.id   431af4539e1e55b1f2f7e60d9f18a62b
#
_cell.length_a   1.000
_cell.length_b   1.000
_cell.length_c   1.000
_cell.angle_alpha   90.00
_cell.angle_beta   90.00
_cell.angle_gamma   90.00
#
_symmetry.space_group_name_H-M   'P 1'
#
loop_
_entity.id
_entity.type
_entity.pdbx_description
1 polymer ?
#
loop_
_entity_poly.entity_id
_entity_poly.type
_entity_poly.pdbx_seq_one_letter_code
_entity_poly.pdbx_strand_id
1 'polypeptide(L)'
;MKPRLTVPASLFALAFLLVAGAAGAVTAPGPFGGKPGMLETGRNCATPVPSQAEMDQVGMALRRHVEEFGALAVGGQIKVAFHVIYSGSTGNIPQSQIDAQIAELNKAYAGFYGGFNTGYTFVLASVDRTNSSKWFRMTPGSSAERRAKQALALDIPHRLNIYTCKPGQNLLGWAYFPNSYPEDDWHHGVVMHYGSVPGGYLAPFDLGGTADHEVGHYLGLYHTFQGGCTAPGDQVADTPDEATPTSGCPSGKDTCPTAGLDPIHNYMDYSDDACYTQFTAGQDARMDTMVPTYRPSLLNAAIAQAGSKPAAEEASLRPAIAGVVEFRRAFPNPSSGGTQIFYYLPKAEHVTLRVYDVAGRVVATLVDGEVGAGEQSIAFRAPGGSAMYFAQLQVGSLRLNKRLIVIQ
;
A
#
# COMPACT_ATOMS: atom_id res chain seq x y z
N MET A 1 33.26 -67.78 -54.77
CA MET A 1 33.70 -66.43 -55.07
C MET A 1 32.56 -65.58 -55.52
N LYS A 2 32.04 -64.70 -54.77
CA LYS A 2 30.96 -63.77 -55.15
C LYS A 2 31.55 -62.33 -55.05
N PRO A 3 31.28 -61.48 -56.06
CA PRO A 3 31.79 -60.13 -56.03
C PRO A 3 30.92 -59.22 -55.12
N ARG A 4 31.55 -58.34 -54.39
CA ARG A 4 30.91 -57.32 -53.61
C ARG A 4 30.57 -56.10 -54.47
N LEU A 5 29.29 -55.71 -54.51
CA LEU A 5 28.84 -54.41 -55.05
C LEU A 5 28.98 -53.34 -53.96
N THR A 6 29.77 -52.32 -54.28
CA THR A 6 29.83 -51.09 -53.53
C THR A 6 28.83 -50.07 -54.07
N VAL A 7 27.95 -49.55 -53.21
CA VAL A 7 27.03 -48.46 -53.52
C VAL A 7 27.60 -47.16 -52.93
N PRO A 8 27.66 -46.06 -53.68
CA PRO A 8 28.12 -44.77 -53.13
C PRO A 8 27.00 -44.09 -52.38
N ALA A 9 27.31 -43.60 -51.17
CA ALA A 9 26.46 -42.78 -50.36
C ALA A 9 26.43 -41.34 -50.91
N SER A 10 25.29 -40.91 -51.38
CA SER A 10 25.01 -39.52 -51.74
C SER A 10 24.58 -38.75 -50.48
N LEU A 11 25.40 -37.81 -50.04
CA LEU A 11 25.06 -36.84 -49.03
C LEU A 11 24.03 -35.83 -49.58
N PHE A 12 22.79 -35.88 -49.10
CA PHE A 12 21.88 -34.76 -49.23
C PHE A 12 22.06 -33.85 -48.02
N ALA A 13 22.69 -32.69 -48.23
CA ALA A 13 22.72 -31.62 -47.27
C ALA A 13 21.39 -30.86 -47.29
N LEU A 14 20.56 -31.07 -46.28
CA LEU A 14 19.31 -30.31 -46.09
C LEU A 14 19.66 -28.99 -45.39
N ALA A 15 19.68 -27.89 -46.14
CA ALA A 15 19.81 -26.56 -45.61
C ALA A 15 18.50 -26.15 -44.92
N PHE A 16 18.46 -26.12 -43.58
CA PHE A 16 17.41 -25.48 -42.83
C PHE A 16 17.61 -23.96 -42.88
N LEU A 17 16.79 -23.28 -43.67
CA LEU A 17 16.64 -21.83 -43.55
C LEU A 17 15.82 -21.54 -42.27
N LEU A 18 16.50 -21.09 -41.22
CA LEU A 18 15.88 -20.45 -40.05
C LEU A 18 15.37 -19.08 -40.46
N VAL A 19 14.08 -18.96 -40.78
CA VAL A 19 13.40 -17.69 -40.86
C VAL A 19 13.14 -17.26 -39.43
N ALA A 20 13.99 -16.35 -38.88
CA ALA A 20 13.71 -15.65 -37.65
C ALA A 20 12.54 -14.69 -37.90
N GLY A 21 11.34 -15.13 -37.58
CA GLY A 21 10.16 -14.28 -37.49
C GLY A 21 10.36 -13.33 -36.32
N ALA A 22 10.64 -12.06 -36.62
CA ALA A 22 10.51 -11.00 -35.63
C ALA A 22 9.05 -10.94 -35.20
N ALA A 23 8.76 -11.41 -33.97
CA ALA A 23 7.50 -11.15 -33.32
C ALA A 23 7.46 -9.63 -32.99
N GLY A 24 6.91 -8.86 -33.91
CA GLY A 24 6.57 -7.48 -33.65
C GLY A 24 5.49 -7.47 -32.57
N ALA A 25 5.83 -6.96 -31.39
CA ALA A 25 4.84 -6.65 -30.37
C ALA A 25 3.84 -5.67 -30.99
N VAL A 26 2.63 -6.13 -31.26
CA VAL A 26 1.50 -5.27 -31.64
C VAL A 26 1.08 -4.54 -30.38
N THR A 27 1.61 -3.32 -30.19
CA THR A 27 1.08 -2.40 -29.19
C THR A 27 -0.30 -1.97 -29.65
N ALA A 28 -1.34 -2.42 -28.96
CA ALA A 28 -2.68 -1.88 -29.17
C ALA A 28 -2.64 -0.36 -28.95
N PRO A 29 -3.16 0.46 -29.86
CA PRO A 29 -3.25 1.88 -29.62
C PRO A 29 -4.18 2.11 -28.43
N GLY A 30 -3.67 2.75 -27.38
CA GLY A 30 -4.48 3.18 -26.27
C GLY A 30 -5.58 4.13 -26.75
N PRO A 31 -6.71 4.20 -26.04
CA PRO A 31 -7.90 4.95 -26.50
C PRO A 31 -7.69 6.45 -26.72
N PHE A 32 -6.51 6.96 -26.56
CA PHE A 32 -6.21 8.40 -26.63
C PHE A 32 -5.11 8.80 -27.62
N GLY A 33 -4.85 8.05 -28.67
CA GLY A 33 -4.11 8.49 -29.86
C GLY A 33 -2.79 9.26 -29.65
N GLY A 34 -2.15 9.19 -28.48
CA GLY A 34 -0.87 9.81 -28.17
C GLY A 34 0.26 8.79 -28.25
N LYS A 35 1.43 9.21 -28.72
CA LYS A 35 2.64 8.38 -28.61
C LYS A 35 2.88 8.05 -27.15
N PRO A 36 3.30 6.79 -26.81
CA PRO A 36 3.70 6.45 -25.46
C PRO A 36 4.79 7.44 -24.98
N GLY A 37 4.48 8.22 -23.93
CA GLY A 37 5.47 9.07 -23.27
C GLY A 37 6.20 8.21 -22.26
N MET A 38 7.50 7.97 -22.43
CA MET A 38 8.35 7.47 -21.36
C MET A 38 8.87 8.68 -20.57
N LEU A 39 8.82 8.61 -19.24
CA LEU A 39 9.61 9.50 -18.40
C LEU A 39 11.05 8.99 -18.44
N GLU A 40 11.96 9.81 -18.99
CA GLU A 40 13.38 9.45 -19.14
C GLU A 40 14.13 9.34 -17.79
N THR A 41 13.53 9.84 -16.72
CA THR A 41 14.08 9.80 -15.36
C THR A 41 13.05 9.16 -14.46
N GLY A 42 13.34 8.08 -13.78
CA GLY A 42 12.47 7.31 -12.89
C GLY A 42 11.29 8.05 -12.22
N ARG A 43 10.65 7.47 -11.24
CA ARG A 43 9.52 8.08 -10.50
C ARG A 43 9.93 9.45 -9.93
N ASN A 44 9.07 10.44 -10.10
CA ASN A 44 9.29 11.80 -9.60
C ASN A 44 8.08 12.25 -8.76
N CYS A 45 8.20 12.09 -7.45
CA CYS A 45 7.24 12.55 -6.46
C CYS A 45 7.69 13.91 -5.91
N ALA A 46 6.75 14.84 -5.78
CA ALA A 46 7.03 16.18 -5.26
C ALA A 46 6.46 16.41 -3.85
N THR A 47 6.16 15.35 -3.12
CA THR A 47 5.84 15.43 -1.70
C THR A 47 7.02 16.05 -0.94
N PRO A 48 6.81 17.10 -0.13
CA PRO A 48 7.89 17.78 0.56
C PRO A 48 8.71 16.82 1.44
N VAL A 49 10.04 16.94 1.37
CA VAL A 49 10.94 16.16 2.24
C VAL A 49 11.04 16.89 3.58
N PRO A 50 10.57 16.30 4.70
CA PRO A 50 10.66 16.94 6.01
C PRO A 50 12.11 16.99 6.51
N SER A 51 12.45 18.02 7.26
CA SER A 51 13.71 18.09 7.98
C SER A 51 13.72 17.07 9.13
N GLN A 52 14.92 16.69 9.61
CA GLN A 52 15.06 15.79 10.76
C GLN A 52 14.30 16.34 12.00
N ALA A 53 14.37 17.64 12.24
CA ALA A 53 13.67 18.29 13.36
C ALA A 53 12.13 18.14 13.24
N GLU A 54 11.57 18.25 12.05
CA GLU A 54 10.14 18.01 11.81
C GLU A 54 9.79 16.54 12.04
N MET A 55 10.59 15.60 11.53
CA MET A 55 10.40 14.17 11.77
C MET A 55 10.44 13.83 13.26
N ASP A 56 11.37 14.42 14.02
CA ASP A 56 11.49 14.22 15.46
C ASP A 56 10.28 14.78 16.22
N GLN A 57 9.77 15.95 15.82
CA GLN A 57 8.56 16.54 16.40
C GLN A 57 7.33 15.66 16.16
N VAL A 58 7.17 15.16 14.94
CA VAL A 58 6.11 14.20 14.61
C VAL A 58 6.27 12.94 15.45
N GLY A 59 7.46 12.35 15.52
CA GLY A 59 7.73 11.17 16.33
C GLY A 59 7.39 11.36 17.81
N MET A 60 7.68 12.54 18.39
CA MET A 60 7.27 12.86 19.76
C MET A 60 5.75 13.00 19.92
N ALA A 61 5.06 13.57 18.92
CA ALA A 61 3.61 13.70 18.97
C ALA A 61 2.92 12.33 18.87
N LEU A 62 3.42 11.45 18.00
CA LEU A 62 2.89 10.09 17.85
C LEU A 62 3.10 9.25 19.13
N ARG A 63 4.28 9.35 19.75
CA ARG A 63 4.53 8.67 21.05
C ARG A 63 3.56 9.14 22.13
N ARG A 64 3.35 10.46 22.26
CA ARG A 64 2.37 11.01 23.23
C ARG A 64 0.95 10.52 22.93
N HIS A 65 0.56 10.46 21.67
CA HIS A 65 -0.75 9.94 21.30
C HIS A 65 -0.92 8.48 21.74
N VAL A 66 0.11 7.65 21.49
CA VAL A 66 0.11 6.23 21.91
C VAL A 66 0.13 6.09 23.43
N GLU A 67 0.85 6.95 24.15
CA GLU A 67 0.88 6.95 25.62
C GLU A 67 -0.49 7.33 26.22
N GLU A 68 -1.20 8.28 25.59
CA GLU A 68 -2.49 8.79 26.07
C GLU A 68 -3.67 7.88 25.69
N PHE A 69 -3.72 7.38 24.45
CA PHE A 69 -4.86 6.67 23.90
C PHE A 69 -4.61 5.18 23.64
N GLY A 70 -3.36 4.72 23.78
CA GLY A 70 -2.93 3.40 23.36
C GLY A 70 -2.61 3.33 21.87
N ALA A 71 -1.97 2.23 21.45
CA ALA A 71 -1.76 1.98 20.04
C ALA A 71 -3.09 1.51 19.43
N LEU A 72 -3.65 2.30 18.55
CA LEU A 72 -4.92 2.02 17.88
C LEU A 72 -4.64 1.22 16.60
N ALA A 73 -5.39 0.14 16.37
CA ALA A 73 -5.49 -0.42 15.04
C ALA A 73 -6.66 0.29 14.35
N VAL A 74 -6.35 1.27 13.55
CA VAL A 74 -7.36 2.16 13.03
C VAL A 74 -7.93 1.61 11.76
N GLY A 75 -7.20 1.42 10.71
CA GLY A 75 -7.74 1.00 9.42
C GLY A 75 -9.18 1.48 9.21
N GLY A 76 -9.71 1.50 8.06
CA GLY A 76 -11.11 1.90 7.89
C GLY A 76 -11.44 2.32 6.49
N GLN A 77 -12.71 2.70 6.29
CA GLN A 77 -13.19 3.12 4.98
C GLN A 77 -12.98 4.61 4.78
N ILE A 78 -12.19 4.95 3.75
CA ILE A 78 -11.97 6.32 3.29
C ILE A 78 -12.85 6.58 2.07
N LYS A 79 -13.70 7.60 2.15
CA LYS A 79 -14.48 8.08 1.01
C LYS A 79 -13.61 8.91 0.08
N VAL A 80 -13.63 8.61 -1.22
CA VAL A 80 -12.83 9.30 -2.23
C VAL A 80 -13.70 10.23 -3.06
N ALA A 81 -13.32 11.50 -3.14
CA ALA A 81 -13.78 12.44 -4.15
C ALA A 81 -12.72 12.50 -5.26
N PHE A 82 -13.08 12.14 -6.48
CA PHE A 82 -12.15 12.05 -7.60
C PHE A 82 -12.41 13.18 -8.61
N HIS A 83 -11.39 14.04 -8.78
CA HIS A 83 -11.45 15.26 -9.60
C HIS A 83 -10.63 15.08 -10.86
N VAL A 84 -11.29 14.96 -12.02
CA VAL A 84 -10.63 14.85 -13.32
C VAL A 84 -10.42 16.25 -13.89
N ILE A 85 -9.19 16.74 -13.82
CA ILE A 85 -8.81 18.03 -14.43
C ILE A 85 -8.20 17.74 -15.80
N TYR A 86 -8.76 18.34 -16.85
CA TYR A 86 -8.34 18.09 -18.22
C TYR A 86 -8.23 19.40 -19.04
N SER A 87 -7.61 19.34 -20.22
CA SER A 87 -7.46 20.48 -21.12
C SER A 87 -7.86 20.10 -22.55
N GLY A 88 -8.96 20.66 -23.03
CA GLY A 88 -9.56 20.25 -24.31
C GLY A 88 -10.01 18.79 -24.25
N SER A 89 -9.39 17.92 -25.06
CA SER A 89 -9.63 16.48 -25.01
C SER A 89 -8.60 15.71 -24.17
N THR A 90 -7.51 16.36 -23.74
CA THR A 90 -6.39 15.69 -23.06
C THR A 90 -6.64 15.59 -21.57
N GLY A 91 -6.51 14.38 -21.02
CA GLY A 91 -6.61 14.12 -19.57
C GLY A 91 -8.03 13.83 -19.07
N ASN A 92 -9.05 13.85 -19.94
CA ASN A 92 -10.41 13.48 -19.56
C ASN A 92 -10.55 11.95 -19.56
N ILE A 93 -9.94 11.31 -18.55
CA ILE A 93 -9.91 9.85 -18.41
C ILE A 93 -11.32 9.27 -18.23
N PRO A 94 -11.62 8.07 -18.78
CA PRO A 94 -12.93 7.43 -18.65
C PRO A 94 -13.20 6.93 -17.23
N GLN A 95 -14.46 6.71 -16.90
CA GLN A 95 -14.88 6.18 -15.60
C GLN A 95 -14.21 4.84 -15.27
N SER A 96 -14.03 3.98 -16.26
CA SER A 96 -13.38 2.68 -16.10
C SER A 96 -11.94 2.76 -15.56
N GLN A 97 -11.18 3.81 -15.91
CA GLN A 97 -9.84 4.03 -15.36
C GLN A 97 -9.90 4.53 -13.91
N ILE A 98 -10.90 5.34 -13.57
CA ILE A 98 -11.13 5.77 -12.19
C ILE A 98 -11.49 4.57 -11.31
N ASP A 99 -12.43 3.73 -11.78
CA ASP A 99 -12.86 2.52 -11.07
C ASP A 99 -11.68 1.54 -10.90
N ALA A 100 -10.83 1.39 -11.92
CA ALA A 100 -9.63 0.58 -11.87
C ALA A 100 -8.61 1.12 -10.86
N GLN A 101 -8.45 2.46 -10.76
CA GLN A 101 -7.57 3.07 -9.77
C GLN A 101 -8.05 2.85 -8.33
N ILE A 102 -9.36 2.97 -8.08
CA ILE A 102 -9.92 2.66 -6.76
C ILE A 102 -9.76 1.17 -6.42
N ALA A 103 -9.93 0.30 -7.40
CA ALA A 103 -9.70 -1.13 -7.23
C ALA A 103 -8.23 -1.43 -6.91
N GLU A 104 -7.28 -0.73 -7.57
CA GLU A 104 -5.86 -0.90 -7.32
C GLU A 104 -5.47 -0.43 -5.91
N LEU A 105 -5.91 0.76 -5.49
CA LEU A 105 -5.74 1.24 -4.11
C LEU A 105 -6.20 0.18 -3.08
N ASN A 106 -7.38 -0.40 -3.30
CA ASN A 106 -7.90 -1.42 -2.39
C ASN A 106 -7.05 -2.70 -2.38
N LYS A 107 -6.47 -3.11 -3.50
CA LYS A 107 -5.54 -4.25 -3.55
C LYS A 107 -4.23 -3.96 -2.84
N ALA A 108 -3.61 -2.81 -3.12
CA ALA A 108 -2.35 -2.40 -2.54
C ALA A 108 -2.44 -2.36 -1.01
N TYR A 109 -3.44 -1.66 -0.49
CA TYR A 109 -3.65 -1.49 0.95
C TYR A 109 -4.18 -2.75 1.66
N ALA A 110 -4.83 -3.66 0.94
CA ALA A 110 -5.20 -4.98 1.46
C ALA A 110 -4.04 -5.99 1.48
N GLY A 111 -2.85 -5.64 0.96
CA GLY A 111 -1.71 -6.56 0.85
C GLY A 111 -1.93 -7.67 -0.18
N PHE A 112 -2.74 -7.43 -1.20
CA PHE A 112 -3.12 -8.44 -2.21
C PHE A 112 -1.91 -9.04 -2.93
N TYR A 113 -0.87 -8.24 -3.17
CA TYR A 113 0.35 -8.65 -3.86
C TYR A 113 1.43 -9.29 -2.95
N GLY A 114 1.14 -9.49 -1.66
CA GLY A 114 2.03 -10.15 -0.70
C GLY A 114 2.46 -9.26 0.47
N GLY A 115 2.05 -7.99 0.50
CA GLY A 115 2.32 -7.05 1.59
C GLY A 115 1.42 -7.25 2.82
N PHE A 116 1.55 -6.34 3.77
CA PHE A 116 0.71 -6.30 4.96
C PHE A 116 -0.68 -5.75 4.61
N ASN A 117 -1.74 -6.32 5.18
CA ASN A 117 -3.09 -5.78 5.06
C ASN A 117 -3.27 -4.65 6.09
N THR A 118 -3.26 -3.43 5.61
CA THR A 118 -3.36 -2.23 6.44
C THR A 118 -4.77 -1.98 6.99
N GLY A 119 -5.76 -2.67 6.45
CA GLY A 119 -7.14 -2.44 6.84
C GLY A 119 -7.79 -1.17 6.30
N TYR A 120 -7.05 -0.30 5.63
CA TYR A 120 -7.64 0.83 4.91
C TYR A 120 -8.35 0.35 3.65
N THR A 121 -9.53 0.92 3.39
CA THR A 121 -10.32 0.66 2.18
C THR A 121 -10.80 1.97 1.58
N PHE A 122 -10.93 2.02 0.27
CA PHE A 122 -11.27 3.22 -0.48
C PHE A 122 -12.58 3.03 -1.24
N VAL A 123 -13.52 3.95 -1.07
CA VAL A 123 -14.82 3.90 -1.75
C VAL A 123 -15.02 5.19 -2.54
N LEU A 124 -15.22 5.06 -3.84
CA LEU A 124 -15.52 6.19 -4.70
C LEU A 124 -16.86 6.81 -4.32
N ALA A 125 -16.84 8.02 -3.79
CA ALA A 125 -18.03 8.75 -3.34
C ALA A 125 -18.55 9.73 -4.38
N SER A 126 -17.65 10.32 -5.17
CA SER A 126 -18.02 11.27 -6.22
C SER A 126 -16.93 11.39 -7.29
N VAL A 127 -17.35 11.77 -8.49
CA VAL A 127 -16.46 12.14 -9.60
C VAL A 127 -16.94 13.45 -10.20
N ASP A 128 -16.04 14.40 -10.40
CA ASP A 128 -16.30 15.57 -11.22
C ASP A 128 -15.23 15.74 -12.31
N ARG A 129 -15.53 16.59 -13.29
CA ARG A 129 -14.70 16.78 -14.47
C ARG A 129 -14.59 18.26 -14.82
N THR A 130 -13.38 18.81 -14.77
CA THR A 130 -13.13 20.23 -14.97
C THR A 130 -12.19 20.49 -16.15
N ASN A 131 -12.67 21.20 -17.16
CA ASN A 131 -11.83 21.64 -18.28
C ASN A 131 -11.09 22.95 -17.92
N SER A 132 -9.81 22.84 -17.59
CA SER A 132 -8.99 23.98 -17.23
C SER A 132 -7.53 23.77 -17.62
N SER A 133 -7.08 24.42 -18.67
CA SER A 133 -5.68 24.35 -19.12
C SER A 133 -4.68 24.88 -18.08
N LYS A 134 -5.09 25.81 -17.22
CA LYS A 134 -4.26 26.35 -16.14
C LYS A 134 -4.08 25.34 -15.00
N TRP A 135 -5.16 24.73 -14.54
CA TRP A 135 -5.13 23.75 -13.47
C TRP A 135 -4.53 22.42 -13.94
N PHE A 136 -4.71 22.10 -15.22
CA PHE A 136 -4.15 20.89 -15.84
C PHE A 136 -2.62 20.82 -15.79
N ARG A 137 -1.93 21.97 -15.58
CA ARG A 137 -0.47 22.05 -15.48
C ARG A 137 0.01 22.55 -14.12
N MET A 138 -0.80 22.37 -13.09
CA MET A 138 -0.44 22.79 -11.75
C MET A 138 0.82 22.06 -11.23
N THR A 139 1.52 22.72 -10.31
CA THR A 139 2.69 22.20 -9.60
C THR A 139 2.52 22.47 -8.11
N PRO A 140 3.22 21.75 -7.23
CA PRO A 140 3.14 21.96 -5.79
C PRO A 140 3.36 23.41 -5.38
N GLY A 141 2.54 23.92 -4.48
CA GLY A 141 2.60 25.30 -3.95
C GLY A 141 2.18 26.39 -4.96
N SER A 142 1.81 26.03 -6.20
CA SER A 142 1.43 27.02 -7.22
C SER A 142 0.06 27.63 -6.95
N SER A 143 -0.16 28.83 -7.51
CA SER A 143 -1.48 29.46 -7.49
C SER A 143 -2.53 28.65 -8.27
N ALA A 144 -2.10 27.81 -9.21
CA ALA A 144 -2.98 26.92 -9.96
C ALA A 144 -3.47 25.77 -9.07
N GLU A 145 -2.59 25.12 -8.31
CA GLU A 145 -2.96 24.11 -7.33
C GLU A 145 -3.94 24.64 -6.30
N ARG A 146 -3.58 25.78 -5.65
CA ARG A 146 -4.44 26.41 -4.65
C ARG A 146 -5.84 26.67 -5.19
N ARG A 147 -5.96 27.26 -6.38
CA ARG A 147 -7.28 27.57 -6.96
C ARG A 147 -8.06 26.31 -7.35
N ALA A 148 -7.38 25.31 -7.89
CA ALA A 148 -8.02 24.04 -8.22
C ALA A 148 -8.57 23.34 -6.98
N LYS A 149 -7.73 23.16 -5.96
CA LYS A 149 -8.13 22.51 -4.71
C LYS A 149 -9.20 23.30 -3.95
N GLN A 150 -9.08 24.63 -3.84
CA GLN A 150 -10.11 25.48 -3.21
C GLN A 150 -11.46 25.45 -3.94
N ALA A 151 -11.46 25.23 -5.26
CA ALA A 151 -12.70 25.18 -6.04
C ALA A 151 -13.35 23.80 -6.08
N LEU A 152 -12.55 22.73 -6.02
CA LEU A 152 -13.02 21.37 -6.28
C LEU A 152 -13.08 20.49 -5.02
N ALA A 153 -12.27 20.77 -3.98
CA ALA A 153 -12.22 19.93 -2.80
C ALA A 153 -13.59 19.76 -2.16
N LEU A 154 -13.92 18.54 -1.83
CA LEU A 154 -15.16 18.17 -1.16
C LEU A 154 -14.85 17.62 0.22
N ASP A 155 -15.41 18.25 1.25
CA ASP A 155 -15.43 17.71 2.62
C ASP A 155 -14.04 17.22 3.09
N ILE A 156 -13.07 18.13 3.04
CA ILE A 156 -11.63 17.83 3.24
C ILE A 156 -11.34 17.00 4.50
N PRO A 157 -11.98 17.27 5.67
CA PRO A 157 -11.71 16.47 6.87
C PRO A 157 -12.15 15.00 6.74
N HIS A 158 -13.20 14.69 5.97
CA HIS A 158 -13.83 13.37 5.94
C HIS A 158 -13.62 12.62 4.62
N ARG A 159 -12.88 13.20 3.66
CA ARG A 159 -12.66 12.60 2.34
C ARG A 159 -11.22 12.74 1.88
N LEU A 160 -10.76 11.72 1.19
CA LEU A 160 -9.59 11.81 0.34
C LEU A 160 -10.00 12.43 -1.01
N ASN A 161 -9.47 13.62 -1.29
CA ASN A 161 -9.64 14.27 -2.59
C ASN A 161 -8.48 13.88 -3.51
N ILE A 162 -8.74 13.20 -4.62
CA ILE A 162 -7.74 12.81 -5.63
C ILE A 162 -7.95 13.66 -6.88
N TYR A 163 -6.89 14.31 -7.35
CA TYR A 163 -6.91 15.19 -8.53
C TYR A 163 -6.03 14.58 -9.61
N THR A 164 -6.59 14.28 -10.79
CA THR A 164 -5.77 13.94 -11.96
C THR A 164 -5.53 15.16 -12.81
N CYS A 165 -4.29 15.33 -13.28
CA CYS A 165 -3.90 16.40 -14.21
C CYS A 165 -2.64 15.95 -14.99
N LYS A 166 -2.02 16.87 -15.75
CA LYS A 166 -0.66 16.70 -16.29
C LYS A 166 0.26 17.66 -15.54
N PRO A 167 0.82 17.27 -14.39
CA PRO A 167 1.68 18.13 -13.60
C PRO A 167 2.83 18.72 -14.43
N GLY A 168 3.25 19.93 -14.11
CA GLY A 168 4.51 20.47 -14.62
C GLY A 168 5.71 19.69 -14.07
N GLN A 169 6.91 19.98 -14.58
CA GLN A 169 8.19 19.45 -14.07
C GLN A 169 8.32 17.90 -14.15
N ASN A 170 7.60 17.25 -15.05
CA ASN A 170 7.59 15.78 -15.19
C ASN A 170 7.26 15.02 -13.91
N LEU A 171 6.41 15.61 -13.05
CA LEU A 171 5.97 14.98 -11.82
C LEU A 171 4.95 13.88 -12.11
N LEU A 172 5.03 12.78 -11.37
CA LEU A 172 3.99 11.75 -11.30
C LEU A 172 2.90 12.12 -10.30
N GLY A 173 3.27 12.68 -9.15
CA GLY A 173 2.31 13.07 -8.15
C GLY A 173 2.91 13.82 -6.97
N TRP A 174 2.04 14.21 -6.04
CA TRP A 174 2.39 14.67 -4.69
C TRP A 174 1.20 14.64 -3.77
N ALA A 175 1.52 14.55 -2.48
CA ALA A 175 0.59 14.80 -1.38
C ALA A 175 1.25 15.75 -0.36
N TYR A 176 0.48 16.15 0.65
CA TYR A 176 1.01 16.78 1.86
C TYR A 176 0.73 15.85 3.04
N PHE A 177 1.69 15.75 3.96
CA PHE A 177 1.56 14.90 5.13
C PHE A 177 0.40 15.35 6.04
N PRO A 178 -0.20 14.44 6.81
CA PRO A 178 -1.30 14.77 7.72
C PRO A 178 -1.00 15.92 8.69
N ASN A 179 0.26 16.00 9.15
CA ASN A 179 0.76 17.00 10.10
C ASN A 179 1.15 18.33 9.47
N SER A 180 1.18 18.45 8.13
CA SER A 180 1.71 19.66 7.48
C SER A 180 0.77 20.86 7.55
N TYR A 181 -0.52 20.61 7.66
CA TYR A 181 -1.57 21.64 7.69
C TYR A 181 -2.72 21.22 8.60
N PRO A 182 -3.59 22.18 9.08
CA PRO A 182 -4.84 21.83 9.73
C PRO A 182 -5.70 20.86 8.94
N GLU A 183 -6.51 20.06 9.60
CA GLU A 183 -7.26 18.96 9.00
C GLU A 183 -8.19 19.39 7.85
N ASP A 184 -8.74 20.60 7.92
CA ASP A 184 -9.65 21.19 6.95
C ASP A 184 -8.98 22.05 5.87
N ASP A 185 -7.63 22.11 5.88
CA ASP A 185 -6.89 22.96 4.95
C ASP A 185 -6.91 22.41 3.53
N TRP A 186 -6.99 23.31 2.55
CA TRP A 186 -7.05 23.00 1.12
C TRP A 186 -5.82 22.25 0.58
N HIS A 187 -4.68 22.29 1.26
CA HIS A 187 -3.49 21.56 0.83
C HIS A 187 -3.72 20.05 0.82
N HIS A 188 -4.58 19.53 1.69
CA HIS A 188 -4.85 18.10 1.74
C HIS A 188 -5.43 17.55 0.44
N GLY A 189 -5.12 16.27 0.20
CA GLY A 189 -5.47 15.53 -1.02
C GLY A 189 -4.25 15.18 -1.85
N VAL A 190 -4.47 14.27 -2.78
CA VAL A 190 -3.46 13.68 -3.67
C VAL A 190 -3.59 14.26 -5.07
N VAL A 191 -2.51 14.71 -5.65
CA VAL A 191 -2.45 15.06 -7.07
C VAL A 191 -1.62 14.02 -7.80
N MET A 192 -2.12 13.53 -8.93
CA MET A 192 -1.43 12.52 -9.73
C MET A 192 -1.54 12.81 -11.23
N HIS A 193 -0.56 12.31 -11.99
CA HIS A 193 -0.56 12.41 -13.43
C HIS A 193 -1.67 11.53 -14.02
N TYR A 194 -2.53 12.08 -14.89
CA TYR A 194 -3.66 11.36 -15.47
C TYR A 194 -3.28 10.11 -16.28
N GLY A 195 -2.04 10.03 -16.76
CA GLY A 195 -1.51 8.89 -17.53
C GLY A 195 -0.94 7.79 -16.65
N SER A 196 -0.87 7.97 -15.31
CA SER A 196 -0.36 6.95 -14.38
C SER A 196 -1.45 6.07 -13.75
N VAL A 197 -2.70 6.29 -14.12
CA VAL A 197 -3.81 5.40 -13.71
C VAL A 197 -3.71 4.04 -14.42
N PRO A 198 -4.33 2.96 -13.91
CA PRO A 198 -4.35 1.68 -14.60
C PRO A 198 -4.88 1.78 -16.03
N GLY A 199 -4.11 1.24 -16.98
CA GLY A 199 -4.39 1.38 -18.42
C GLY A 199 -4.12 2.78 -18.97
N GLY A 200 -3.33 3.58 -18.28
CA GLY A 200 -2.80 4.85 -18.75
C GLY A 200 -1.72 4.67 -19.82
N TYR A 201 -0.95 5.73 -20.09
CA TYR A 201 0.06 5.72 -21.16
C TYR A 201 1.49 5.97 -20.66
N LEU A 202 1.70 6.12 -19.35
CA LEU A 202 2.99 6.45 -18.75
C LEU A 202 3.75 5.20 -18.28
N ALA A 203 3.84 4.16 -19.12
CA ALA A 203 4.70 3.04 -18.78
C ALA A 203 6.14 3.53 -18.45
N PRO A 204 6.77 3.00 -17.38
CA PRO A 204 6.34 1.87 -16.52
C PRO A 204 5.48 2.26 -15.30
N PHE A 205 4.87 3.45 -15.27
CA PHE A 205 4.08 4.01 -14.17
C PHE A 205 2.60 4.13 -14.54
N ASP A 206 2.00 3.10 -15.15
CA ASP A 206 0.64 3.09 -15.68
C ASP A 206 -0.23 1.94 -15.13
N LEU A 207 0.18 1.37 -13.98
CA LEU A 207 -0.57 0.33 -13.28
C LEU A 207 -1.29 0.83 -12.01
N GLY A 208 -1.14 2.12 -11.67
CA GLY A 208 -1.82 2.75 -10.54
C GLY A 208 -0.95 3.01 -9.31
N GLY A 209 0.29 2.53 -9.30
CA GLY A 209 1.23 2.65 -8.19
C GLY A 209 1.55 4.09 -7.78
N THR A 210 1.31 5.07 -8.66
CA THR A 210 1.41 6.48 -8.28
C THR A 210 0.41 6.86 -7.21
N ALA A 211 -0.86 6.44 -7.33
CA ALA A 211 -1.85 6.73 -6.30
C ALA A 211 -1.56 5.98 -5.00
N ASP A 212 -1.07 4.73 -5.08
CA ASP A 212 -0.73 3.93 -3.90
C ASP A 212 0.37 4.62 -3.09
N HIS A 213 1.40 5.15 -3.77
CA HIS A 213 2.50 5.92 -3.21
C HIS A 213 2.02 7.24 -2.58
N GLU A 214 1.31 8.06 -3.32
CA GLU A 214 0.90 9.40 -2.84
C GLU A 214 -0.14 9.32 -1.70
N VAL A 215 -1.00 8.30 -1.71
CA VAL A 215 -1.91 8.03 -0.59
C VAL A 215 -1.13 7.57 0.64
N GLY A 216 -0.01 6.85 0.49
CA GLY A 216 0.91 6.55 1.59
C GLY A 216 1.41 7.83 2.28
N HIS A 217 1.84 8.83 1.53
CA HIS A 217 2.20 10.15 2.07
C HIS A 217 1.01 10.87 2.72
N TYR A 218 -0.15 10.84 2.09
CA TYR A 218 -1.38 11.41 2.64
C TYR A 218 -1.79 10.80 3.98
N LEU A 219 -1.42 9.53 4.22
CA LEU A 219 -1.62 8.82 5.50
C LEU A 219 -0.41 8.90 6.44
N GLY A 220 0.71 9.54 6.03
CA GLY A 220 1.83 9.88 6.90
C GLY A 220 3.10 9.07 6.74
N LEU A 221 3.24 8.29 5.66
CA LEU A 221 4.45 7.54 5.36
C LEU A 221 5.49 8.42 4.66
N TYR A 222 6.74 8.28 5.06
CA TYR A 222 7.90 8.86 4.37
C TYR A 222 8.37 7.92 3.26
N HIS A 223 9.26 8.40 2.38
CA HIS A 223 9.95 7.51 1.45
C HIS A 223 10.86 6.55 2.20
N THR A 224 11.06 5.34 1.70
CA THR A 224 11.94 4.32 2.30
C THR A 224 13.39 4.78 2.40
N PHE A 225 13.84 5.61 1.45
CA PHE A 225 15.19 6.20 1.42
C PHE A 225 15.30 7.52 2.24
N GLN A 226 14.27 7.91 2.96
CA GLN A 226 14.30 9.09 3.84
C GLN A 226 15.29 8.86 4.99
N GLY A 227 16.23 9.80 5.17
CA GLY A 227 17.28 9.68 6.19
C GLY A 227 18.45 8.80 5.79
N GLY A 228 18.40 8.14 4.62
CA GLY A 228 19.48 7.28 4.11
C GLY A 228 19.79 6.13 5.07
N CYS A 229 21.07 5.81 5.21
CA CYS A 229 21.54 4.73 6.10
C CYS A 229 21.62 5.12 7.58
N THR A 230 21.01 6.21 7.98
CA THR A 230 21.06 6.69 9.38
C THR A 230 19.72 6.43 10.07
N ALA A 231 19.71 5.57 11.07
CA ALA A 231 18.50 5.33 11.87
C ALA A 231 18.05 6.66 12.56
N PRO A 232 16.74 6.88 12.66
CA PRO A 232 15.63 5.99 12.40
C PRO A 232 15.06 6.04 10.95
N GLY A 233 15.82 6.48 9.96
CA GLY A 233 15.44 6.44 8.55
C GLY A 233 14.08 7.07 8.24
N ASP A 234 13.19 6.30 7.63
CA ASP A 234 11.81 6.66 7.33
C ASP A 234 10.86 6.61 8.55
N GLN A 235 11.38 6.43 9.74
CA GLN A 235 10.66 6.29 11.01
C GLN A 235 9.81 5.01 11.10
N VAL A 236 10.17 3.96 10.35
CA VAL A 236 9.52 2.65 10.34
C VAL A 236 10.58 1.56 10.55
N ALA A 237 10.44 0.79 11.61
CA ALA A 237 11.50 -0.12 12.06
C ALA A 237 11.63 -1.41 11.23
N ASP A 238 10.63 -1.77 10.45
CA ASP A 238 10.60 -2.99 9.63
C ASP A 238 10.77 -2.72 8.12
N THR A 239 11.09 -1.49 7.74
CA THR A 239 11.64 -1.13 6.43
C THR A 239 13.18 -1.15 6.55
N PRO A 240 13.91 -1.92 5.73
CA PRO A 240 15.37 -1.82 5.67
C PRO A 240 15.82 -0.41 5.29
N ASP A 241 16.98 0.01 5.83
CA ASP A 241 17.59 1.29 5.47
C ASP A 241 17.95 1.32 3.98
N GLU A 242 17.71 2.46 3.34
CA GLU A 242 17.99 2.69 1.93
C GLU A 242 18.62 4.07 1.73
N ALA A 243 19.80 4.13 1.06
CA ALA A 243 20.51 5.39 0.87
C ALA A 243 19.96 6.23 -0.29
N THR A 244 19.46 5.59 -1.33
CA THR A 244 19.04 6.24 -2.57
C THR A 244 17.83 5.54 -3.17
N PRO A 245 16.89 6.29 -3.76
CA PRO A 245 15.69 5.70 -4.36
C PRO A 245 16.03 4.67 -5.44
N THR A 246 15.15 3.71 -5.63
CA THR A 246 15.25 2.71 -6.69
C THR A 246 14.69 3.27 -8.01
N SER A 247 15.27 2.84 -9.12
CA SER A 247 14.70 3.02 -10.46
C SER A 247 14.60 1.67 -11.15
N GLY A 248 13.52 1.40 -11.85
CA GLY A 248 13.25 0.09 -12.42
C GLY A 248 12.84 -0.94 -11.37
N CYS A 249 13.28 -2.20 -11.56
CA CYS A 249 13.08 -3.29 -10.61
C CYS A 249 14.38 -4.14 -10.50
N PRO A 250 15.47 -3.59 -9.94
CA PRO A 250 16.76 -4.27 -9.87
C PRO A 250 16.72 -5.39 -8.83
N SER A 251 17.31 -6.54 -9.14
CA SER A 251 17.48 -7.62 -8.17
C SER A 251 18.68 -7.35 -7.26
N GLY A 252 18.50 -7.51 -5.95
CA GLY A 252 19.60 -7.49 -4.98
C GLY A 252 20.23 -6.10 -4.75
N LYS A 253 19.49 -5.01 -4.97
CA LYS A 253 19.94 -3.67 -4.59
C LYS A 253 20.14 -3.61 -3.08
N ASP A 254 21.29 -3.08 -2.67
CA ASP A 254 21.69 -2.91 -1.26
C ASP A 254 22.61 -1.70 -1.18
N THR A 255 22.07 -0.58 -0.70
CA THR A 255 22.79 0.70 -0.67
C THR A 255 23.27 1.08 0.73
N CYS A 256 22.89 0.32 1.76
CA CYS A 256 23.28 0.57 3.13
C CYS A 256 24.08 -0.60 3.75
N PRO A 257 25.04 -0.33 4.65
CA PRO A 257 25.81 -1.40 5.31
C PRO A 257 25.04 -2.14 6.40
N THR A 258 23.83 -1.69 6.73
CA THR A 258 22.90 -2.33 7.66
C THR A 258 22.29 -3.57 7.05
N ALA A 259 21.82 -4.52 7.87
CA ALA A 259 21.29 -5.77 7.36
C ALA A 259 19.95 -5.57 6.64
N GLY A 260 19.83 -6.17 5.46
CA GLY A 260 18.64 -6.15 4.61
C GLY A 260 18.94 -5.54 3.25
N LEU A 261 18.30 -6.06 2.20
CA LEU A 261 18.33 -5.43 0.88
C LEU A 261 17.41 -4.21 0.88
N ASP A 262 17.69 -3.24 0.00
CA ASP A 262 16.82 -2.09 -0.21
C ASP A 262 15.37 -2.55 -0.48
N PRO A 263 14.35 -1.87 0.08
CA PRO A 263 12.96 -2.31 0.02
C PRO A 263 12.29 -1.97 -1.32
N ILE A 264 12.90 -2.39 -2.44
CA ILE A 264 12.50 -2.06 -3.82
C ILE A 264 11.04 -2.43 -4.17
N HIS A 265 10.42 -3.32 -3.40
CA HIS A 265 9.03 -3.73 -3.59
C HIS A 265 8.03 -2.91 -2.76
N ASN A 266 8.51 -1.97 -1.96
CA ASN A 266 7.68 -1.13 -1.11
C ASN A 266 7.06 0.01 -1.92
N TYR A 267 5.77 0.28 -1.71
CA TYR A 267 5.09 1.38 -2.40
C TYR A 267 5.70 2.76 -2.12
N MET A 268 6.47 2.92 -1.04
CA MET A 268 7.11 4.20 -0.68
C MET A 268 8.52 4.37 -1.26
N ASP A 269 9.03 3.44 -2.07
CA ASP A 269 10.22 3.61 -2.90
C ASP A 269 9.85 4.19 -4.29
N TYR A 270 10.83 4.32 -5.19
CA TYR A 270 10.66 4.88 -6.54
C TYR A 270 10.74 3.85 -7.66
N SER A 271 10.54 2.60 -7.35
CA SER A 271 10.51 1.50 -8.32
C SER A 271 9.38 1.66 -9.36
N ASP A 272 9.49 0.91 -10.45
CA ASP A 272 8.42 0.80 -11.44
C ASP A 272 7.15 0.18 -10.81
N ASP A 273 5.97 0.53 -11.30
CA ASP A 273 4.70 0.03 -10.75
C ASP A 273 4.65 -1.50 -10.69
N ALA A 274 5.18 -2.20 -11.70
CA ALA A 274 5.20 -3.66 -11.73
C ALA A 274 6.11 -4.31 -10.66
N CYS A 275 6.99 -3.53 -10.04
CA CYS A 275 7.87 -3.97 -8.95
C CYS A 275 7.19 -3.89 -7.58
N TYR A 276 6.18 -3.06 -7.44
CA TYR A 276 5.49 -2.80 -6.18
C TYR A 276 4.62 -3.98 -5.74
N THR A 277 4.71 -4.33 -4.45
CA THR A 277 3.90 -5.42 -3.89
C THR A 277 3.45 -5.16 -2.45
N GLN A 278 4.05 -4.20 -1.72
CA GLN A 278 3.86 -4.20 -0.28
C GLN A 278 3.93 -2.84 0.41
N PHE A 279 3.10 -2.71 1.43
CA PHE A 279 3.40 -1.97 2.67
C PHE A 279 3.84 -2.95 3.75
N THR A 280 4.56 -2.47 4.78
CA THR A 280 4.97 -3.26 5.94
C THR A 280 3.99 -3.11 7.11
N ALA A 281 4.11 -3.98 8.12
CA ALA A 281 3.32 -3.86 9.35
C ALA A 281 3.68 -2.59 10.14
N GLY A 282 4.94 -2.16 10.10
CA GLY A 282 5.37 -0.90 10.73
C GLY A 282 4.83 0.33 10.01
N GLN A 283 4.74 0.29 8.69
CA GLN A 283 4.07 1.35 7.92
C GLN A 283 2.59 1.45 8.26
N ASP A 284 1.89 0.32 8.40
CA ASP A 284 0.51 0.29 8.88
C ASP A 284 0.38 0.91 10.28
N ALA A 285 1.19 0.48 11.25
CA ALA A 285 1.18 1.04 12.60
C ALA A 285 1.46 2.56 12.62
N ARG A 286 2.31 3.04 11.70
CA ARG A 286 2.56 4.47 11.54
C ARG A 286 1.33 5.19 11.00
N MET A 287 0.68 4.71 9.93
CA MET A 287 -0.57 5.28 9.40
C MET A 287 -1.67 5.29 10.47
N ASP A 288 -1.82 4.19 11.20
CA ASP A 288 -2.79 4.01 12.29
C ASP A 288 -2.58 4.97 13.48
N THR A 289 -1.39 5.55 13.60
CA THR A 289 -1.11 6.58 14.60
C THR A 289 -1.20 7.99 14.00
N MET A 290 -0.72 8.18 12.77
CA MET A 290 -0.73 9.48 12.09
C MET A 290 -2.15 9.99 11.83
N VAL A 291 -3.03 9.11 11.33
CA VAL A 291 -4.41 9.50 10.98
C VAL A 291 -5.18 10.00 12.20
N PRO A 292 -5.33 9.26 13.32
CA PRO A 292 -6.07 9.78 14.47
C PRO A 292 -5.39 10.97 15.16
N THR A 293 -4.06 11.11 15.04
CA THR A 293 -3.34 12.25 15.63
C THR A 293 -3.59 13.55 14.87
N TYR A 294 -3.63 13.52 13.54
CA TYR A 294 -3.65 14.73 12.71
C TYR A 294 -4.88 14.85 11.80
N ARG A 295 -5.58 13.75 11.52
CA ARG A 295 -6.76 13.66 10.65
C ARG A 295 -7.88 12.82 11.29
N PRO A 296 -8.28 13.12 12.56
CA PRO A 296 -9.23 12.29 13.32
C PRO A 296 -10.60 12.16 12.64
N SER A 297 -11.01 13.13 11.82
CA SER A 297 -12.29 13.10 11.13
C SER A 297 -12.31 12.26 9.85
N LEU A 298 -11.14 11.84 9.34
CA LEU A 298 -11.04 11.13 8.05
C LEU A 298 -11.76 9.77 8.06
N LEU A 299 -11.74 9.09 9.18
CA LEU A 299 -12.33 7.76 9.38
C LEU A 299 -13.65 7.83 10.16
N ASN A 300 -14.57 8.70 9.79
CA ASN A 300 -15.89 8.89 10.44
C ASN A 300 -15.90 8.90 11.98
N ALA A 301 -16.55 9.89 12.56
CA ALA A 301 -16.59 10.26 13.98
C ALA A 301 -16.96 9.14 15.02
N ALA A 302 -17.21 7.92 14.62
CA ALA A 302 -17.39 6.79 15.55
C ALA A 302 -16.08 6.40 16.27
N ILE A 303 -14.92 6.68 15.68
CA ILE A 303 -13.62 6.32 16.28
C ILE A 303 -13.10 7.45 17.18
N ALA A 304 -13.36 8.72 16.85
CA ALA A 304 -12.95 9.88 17.66
C ALA A 304 -13.59 9.95 19.05
N GLN A 305 -14.64 9.19 19.32
CA GLN A 305 -15.30 9.10 20.63
C GLN A 305 -14.96 7.82 21.42
N ALA A 306 -14.13 6.94 20.88
CA ALA A 306 -13.75 5.68 21.55
C ALA A 306 -12.77 5.86 22.72
N GLY A 307 -12.35 7.08 23.04
CA GLY A 307 -11.55 7.40 24.23
C GLY A 307 -12.25 7.16 25.57
N SER A 308 -13.46 6.59 25.61
CA SER A 308 -14.20 6.40 26.87
C SER A 308 -15.11 5.16 26.97
N LYS A 309 -14.93 4.11 26.14
CA LYS A 309 -15.73 2.88 26.30
C LYS A 309 -14.94 1.59 26.02
N PRO A 310 -15.18 0.52 26.78
CA PRO A 310 -14.35 -0.69 26.71
C PRO A 310 -14.47 -1.42 25.37
N ALA A 311 -13.35 -1.95 24.92
CA ALA A 311 -13.05 -2.56 23.62
C ALA A 311 -13.94 -3.74 23.15
N ALA A 312 -15.07 -4.00 23.76
CA ALA A 312 -15.92 -5.17 23.45
C ALA A 312 -17.00 -4.93 22.38
N GLU A 313 -17.29 -3.67 22.00
CA GLU A 313 -18.45 -3.36 21.12
C GLU A 313 -18.07 -2.92 19.69
N GLU A 314 -16.80 -2.66 19.40
CA GLU A 314 -16.35 -2.15 18.08
C GLU A 314 -15.85 -3.22 17.10
N ALA A 315 -15.81 -4.49 17.50
CA ALA A 315 -15.39 -5.57 16.59
C ALA A 315 -16.42 -5.90 15.48
N SER A 316 -17.61 -5.27 15.48
CA SER A 316 -18.75 -5.74 14.66
C SER A 316 -18.97 -4.98 13.33
N LEU A 317 -18.11 -4.05 12.89
CA LEU A 317 -18.41 -3.15 11.77
C LEU A 317 -17.64 -3.38 10.46
N ARG A 318 -16.93 -4.50 10.31
CA ARG A 318 -16.45 -4.91 8.98
C ARG A 318 -17.44 -5.89 8.37
N PRO A 319 -18.00 -5.63 7.18
CA PRO A 319 -18.76 -6.67 6.51
C PRO A 319 -17.80 -7.83 6.23
N ALA A 320 -18.06 -8.96 6.87
CA ALA A 320 -17.37 -10.20 6.59
C ALA A 320 -17.58 -10.55 5.12
N ILE A 321 -16.55 -11.01 4.45
CA ILE A 321 -16.73 -11.67 3.14
C ILE A 321 -17.59 -12.89 3.44
N ALA A 322 -18.82 -12.90 2.97
CA ALA A 322 -19.78 -13.95 3.27
C ALA A 322 -19.19 -15.32 2.88
N GLY A 323 -19.07 -16.20 3.86
CA GLY A 323 -18.65 -17.59 3.66
C GLY A 323 -17.15 -17.89 3.84
N VAL A 324 -16.29 -16.94 4.26
CA VAL A 324 -14.85 -17.17 4.41
C VAL A 324 -14.43 -17.07 5.87
N VAL A 325 -13.63 -18.05 6.35
CA VAL A 325 -12.92 -17.97 7.63
C VAL A 325 -11.74 -17.01 7.48
N GLU A 326 -11.64 -16.03 8.37
CA GLU A 326 -10.54 -15.06 8.36
C GLU A 326 -9.74 -15.12 9.65
N PHE A 327 -8.41 -15.19 9.55
CA PHE A 327 -7.49 -14.97 10.66
C PHE A 327 -7.04 -13.51 10.58
N ARG A 328 -7.78 -12.60 11.22
CA ARG A 328 -7.71 -11.17 10.95
C ARG A 328 -6.43 -10.54 11.45
N ARG A 329 -6.21 -10.45 12.75
CA ARG A 329 -5.04 -9.76 13.30
C ARG A 329 -4.67 -10.28 14.70
N ALA A 330 -3.47 -9.94 15.12
CA ALA A 330 -3.06 -9.94 16.52
C ALA A 330 -2.63 -8.52 16.88
N PHE A 331 -3.15 -7.99 17.99
CA PHE A 331 -2.87 -6.60 18.35
C PHE A 331 -2.81 -6.42 19.88
N PRO A 332 -1.86 -5.64 20.40
CA PRO A 332 -0.69 -5.07 19.70
C PRO A 332 0.26 -6.16 19.20
N ASN A 333 0.93 -5.91 18.07
CA ASN A 333 1.96 -6.79 17.53
C ASN A 333 2.98 -5.97 16.71
N PRO A 334 4.18 -5.64 17.22
CA PRO A 334 4.77 -6.13 18.48
C PRO A 334 4.02 -5.75 19.74
N SER A 335 4.16 -6.58 20.80
CA SER A 335 3.50 -6.34 22.08
C SER A 335 4.48 -6.39 23.25
N SER A 336 4.25 -5.59 24.28
CA SER A 336 4.96 -5.68 25.57
C SER A 336 4.27 -6.69 26.50
N GLY A 337 4.46 -7.99 26.22
CA GLY A 337 4.01 -9.08 27.09
C GLY A 337 2.65 -9.70 26.75
N GLY A 338 1.77 -9.08 25.95
CA GLY A 338 0.49 -9.68 25.59
C GLY A 338 -0.16 -9.07 24.36
N THR A 339 -0.93 -9.86 23.62
CA THR A 339 -1.65 -9.44 22.41
C THR A 339 -3.04 -10.06 22.36
N GLN A 340 -3.99 -9.41 21.71
CA GLN A 340 -5.30 -9.96 21.35
C GLN A 340 -5.24 -10.51 19.93
N ILE A 341 -5.71 -11.73 19.74
CA ILE A 341 -5.80 -12.38 18.44
C ILE A 341 -7.25 -12.35 17.98
N PHE A 342 -7.50 -11.85 16.78
CA PHE A 342 -8.82 -11.67 16.20
C PHE A 342 -9.01 -12.57 14.98
N TYR A 343 -10.16 -13.24 14.89
CA TYR A 343 -10.55 -14.05 13.75
C TYR A 343 -12.07 -14.01 13.55
N TYR A 344 -12.52 -14.39 12.35
CA TYR A 344 -13.93 -14.41 11.97
C TYR A 344 -14.32 -15.80 11.47
N LEU A 345 -15.48 -16.25 11.88
CA LEU A 345 -16.10 -17.49 11.44
C LEU A 345 -17.42 -17.18 10.73
N PRO A 346 -17.63 -17.65 9.49
CA PRO A 346 -18.89 -17.44 8.77
C PRO A 346 -20.05 -18.23 9.35
N LYS A 347 -19.78 -19.30 10.06
CA LYS A 347 -20.73 -20.18 10.79
C LYS A 347 -20.07 -20.78 12.02
N ALA A 348 -20.86 -21.38 12.90
CA ALA A 348 -20.31 -22.13 14.04
C ALA A 348 -19.49 -23.34 13.55
N GLU A 349 -18.26 -23.46 14.05
CA GLU A 349 -17.28 -24.49 13.64
C GLU A 349 -16.38 -24.88 14.80
N HIS A 350 -15.83 -26.09 14.75
CA HIS A 350 -14.77 -26.49 15.65
C HIS A 350 -13.46 -25.78 15.28
N VAL A 351 -12.92 -25.03 16.23
CA VAL A 351 -11.72 -24.19 16.06
C VAL A 351 -10.60 -24.71 16.97
N THR A 352 -9.41 -24.86 16.40
CA THR A 352 -8.19 -25.00 17.19
C THR A 352 -7.29 -23.80 16.94
N LEU A 353 -6.96 -23.02 17.98
CA LEU A 353 -6.00 -21.92 17.90
C LEU A 353 -4.84 -22.20 18.85
N ARG A 354 -3.67 -22.45 18.27
CA ARG A 354 -2.43 -22.75 19.00
C ARG A 354 -1.36 -21.72 18.69
N VAL A 355 -0.51 -21.48 19.69
CA VAL A 355 0.68 -20.62 19.52
C VAL A 355 1.93 -21.49 19.67
N TYR A 356 2.87 -21.29 18.75
CA TYR A 356 4.12 -22.01 18.65
C TYR A 356 5.31 -21.07 18.83
N ASP A 357 6.40 -21.56 19.40
CA ASP A 357 7.70 -20.88 19.37
C ASP A 357 8.42 -21.09 18.01
N VAL A 358 9.57 -20.45 17.87
CA VAL A 358 10.42 -20.57 16.64
C VAL A 358 10.94 -21.98 16.39
N ALA A 359 10.94 -22.86 17.39
CA ALA A 359 11.31 -24.27 17.26
C ALA A 359 10.12 -25.17 16.92
N GLY A 360 8.92 -24.59 16.70
CA GLY A 360 7.70 -25.32 16.38
C GLY A 360 7.03 -26.01 17.58
N ARG A 361 7.43 -25.70 18.81
CA ARG A 361 6.81 -26.25 20.02
C ARG A 361 5.58 -25.44 20.38
N VAL A 362 4.48 -26.14 20.74
CA VAL A 362 3.27 -25.46 21.23
C VAL A 362 3.58 -24.80 22.57
N VAL A 363 3.39 -23.50 22.66
CA VAL A 363 3.55 -22.72 23.91
C VAL A 363 2.21 -22.37 24.55
N ALA A 364 1.14 -22.36 23.75
CA ALA A 364 -0.23 -22.19 24.24
C ALA A 364 -1.26 -22.83 23.30
N THR A 365 -2.33 -23.39 23.84
CA THR A 365 -3.57 -23.70 23.12
C THR A 365 -4.61 -22.72 23.65
N LEU A 366 -5.03 -21.78 22.81
CA LEU A 366 -5.92 -20.69 23.19
C LEU A 366 -7.38 -21.05 23.00
N VAL A 367 -7.69 -21.84 21.96
CA VAL A 367 -9.01 -22.36 21.64
C VAL A 367 -8.86 -23.82 21.20
N ASP A 368 -9.75 -24.71 21.64
CA ASP A 368 -9.90 -26.06 21.12
C ASP A 368 -11.36 -26.54 21.42
N GLY A 369 -12.28 -26.21 20.49
CA GLY A 369 -13.70 -26.51 20.69
C GLY A 369 -14.61 -25.78 19.69
N GLU A 370 -15.93 -25.97 19.89
CA GLU A 370 -16.97 -25.28 19.08
C GLU A 370 -17.03 -23.79 19.40
N VAL A 371 -16.96 -22.98 18.36
CA VAL A 371 -17.02 -21.52 18.43
C VAL A 371 -18.15 -21.02 17.54
N GLY A 372 -18.97 -20.10 18.05
CA GLY A 372 -20.08 -19.52 17.32
C GLY A 372 -19.64 -18.70 16.10
N ALA A 373 -20.57 -18.46 15.16
CA ALA A 373 -20.33 -17.59 14.02
C ALA A 373 -20.05 -16.15 14.46
N GLY A 374 -19.31 -15.40 13.63
CA GLY A 374 -19.01 -13.99 13.84
C GLY A 374 -17.57 -13.73 14.24
N GLU A 375 -17.34 -12.51 14.71
CA GLU A 375 -16.05 -12.04 15.23
C GLU A 375 -15.69 -12.73 16.53
N GLN A 376 -14.43 -13.15 16.63
CA GLN A 376 -13.87 -13.76 17.82
C GLN A 376 -12.58 -13.02 18.21
N SER A 377 -12.33 -12.93 19.51
CA SER A 377 -11.06 -12.40 20.01
C SER A 377 -10.59 -13.18 21.22
N ILE A 378 -9.28 -13.40 21.35
CA ILE A 378 -8.69 -14.10 22.47
C ILE A 378 -7.32 -13.52 22.82
N ALA A 379 -7.07 -13.37 24.13
CA ALA A 379 -5.79 -12.86 24.61
C ALA A 379 -4.72 -13.95 24.57
N PHE A 380 -3.53 -13.58 24.12
CA PHE A 380 -2.30 -14.36 24.30
C PHE A 380 -1.32 -13.56 25.15
N ARG A 381 -0.73 -14.21 26.17
CA ARG A 381 0.42 -13.69 26.91
C ARG A 381 1.60 -14.61 26.69
N ALA A 382 2.72 -14.02 26.31
CA ALA A 382 3.94 -14.79 26.11
C ALA A 382 4.46 -15.35 27.44
N PRO A 383 4.89 -16.62 27.47
CA PRO A 383 5.37 -17.26 28.69
C PRO A 383 6.73 -16.77 29.21
N GLY A 384 7.44 -15.91 28.46
CA GLY A 384 8.74 -15.34 28.86
C GLY A 384 9.30 -14.41 27.80
N GLY A 385 10.25 -13.58 28.14
CA GLY A 385 11.10 -12.64 27.39
C GLY A 385 10.72 -12.20 25.98
N SER A 386 11.51 -11.34 25.38
CA SER A 386 11.36 -10.94 23.97
C SER A 386 11.52 -12.14 23.04
N ALA A 387 10.50 -12.47 22.26
CA ALA A 387 10.53 -13.62 21.36
C ALA A 387 9.50 -13.47 20.20
N MET A 388 9.73 -14.25 19.16
CA MET A 388 8.80 -14.43 18.06
C MET A 388 7.99 -15.73 18.27
N TYR A 389 6.70 -15.64 18.04
CA TYR A 389 5.76 -16.76 18.11
C TYR A 389 4.94 -16.83 16.80
N PHE A 390 4.31 -18.00 16.58
CA PHE A 390 3.40 -18.20 15.45
C PHE A 390 2.06 -18.70 15.98
N ALA A 391 1.01 -17.92 15.78
CA ALA A 391 -0.35 -18.37 16.04
C ALA A 391 -0.89 -19.10 14.82
N GLN A 392 -1.43 -20.29 15.00
CA GLN A 392 -2.08 -21.09 13.97
C GLN A 392 -3.55 -21.27 14.31
N LEU A 393 -4.43 -20.76 13.45
CA LEU A 393 -5.87 -21.02 13.48
C LEU A 393 -6.18 -22.17 12.53
N GLN A 394 -6.82 -23.22 13.05
CA GLN A 394 -7.31 -24.34 12.27
C GLN A 394 -8.82 -24.44 12.38
N VAL A 395 -9.51 -24.50 11.24
CA VAL A 395 -10.96 -24.71 11.12
C VAL A 395 -11.18 -25.77 10.05
N GLY A 396 -11.59 -26.97 10.45
CA GLY A 396 -11.62 -28.13 9.56
C GLY A 396 -10.25 -28.42 8.94
N SER A 397 -10.15 -28.44 7.62
CA SER A 397 -8.89 -28.62 6.88
C SER A 397 -8.12 -27.31 6.66
N LEU A 398 -8.74 -26.15 6.86
CA LEU A 398 -8.10 -24.85 6.67
C LEU A 398 -7.13 -24.55 7.81
N ARG A 399 -5.92 -24.08 7.46
CA ARG A 399 -4.91 -23.62 8.42
C ARG A 399 -4.42 -22.25 8.02
N LEU A 400 -4.55 -21.28 8.92
CA LEU A 400 -4.10 -19.91 8.77
C LEU A 400 -3.07 -19.60 9.86
N ASN A 401 -1.99 -18.91 9.50
CA ASN A 401 -0.90 -18.59 10.42
C ASN A 401 -0.72 -17.09 10.56
N LYS A 402 -0.37 -16.64 11.78
CA LYS A 402 0.04 -15.25 12.07
C LYS A 402 1.30 -15.25 12.93
N ARG A 403 2.23 -14.37 12.60
CA ARG A 403 3.42 -14.10 13.41
C ARG A 403 3.05 -13.16 14.55
N LEU A 404 3.53 -13.48 15.75
CA LEU A 404 3.40 -12.65 16.94
C LEU A 404 4.81 -12.27 17.41
N ILE A 405 5.02 -11.00 17.67
CA ILE A 405 6.29 -10.47 18.18
C ILE A 405 6.04 -9.92 19.57
N VAL A 406 6.77 -10.42 20.55
CA VAL A 406 6.73 -9.93 21.93
C VAL A 406 8.08 -9.31 22.26
N ILE A 407 8.05 -8.08 22.76
CA ILE A 407 9.21 -7.29 23.19
C ILE A 407 9.01 -7.01 24.68
N GLN A 408 9.98 -7.35 25.50
CA GLN A 408 10.00 -7.02 26.94
C GLN A 408 11.18 -6.11 27.24
#